data_67cfa548630e4e5696a5c7b0a277b229
#
_entry.id   67cfa548630e4e5696a5c7b0a277b229
#
_cell.length_a   1.000
_cell.length_b   1.000
_cell.length_c   1.000
_cell.angle_alpha   90.00
_cell.angle_beta   90.00
_cell.angle_gamma   90.00
#
_symmetry.space_group_name_H-M   'P 1'
#
loop_
_entity.id
_entity.type
_entity.pdbx_description
1 polymer ?
#
loop_
_entity_poly.entity_id
_entity_poly.type
_entity_poly.pdbx_seq_one_letter_code
_entity_poly.pdbx_strand_id
1 'polypeptide(L)'
;MHIGHSNPGYKYLMDNQYLQEVSDENDLGIMITSDLKSAAQVVEASKKANRALGIISHTIKYKSKSVLLSLYKSLVRPHLEYCTPVWSPHYARDKHMLKKVQHRFTRMVPGMKELPYKSKLKLLGLWTLEERRNRADLLEMFKMLTGKSSVKFESLFERSTLEKKYSISY
;
A
#
# COMPACT_ATOMS: atom_id res chain seq x y z
N MET A 1 -3.42 -9.08 21.29
CA MET A 1 -4.51 -8.39 20.56
C MET A 1 -5.62 -9.39 20.25
N HIS A 2 -6.85 -9.03 20.53
CA HIS A 2 -8.05 -9.79 20.15
C HIS A 2 -8.59 -9.24 18.84
N ILE A 3 -8.87 -10.12 17.87
CA ILE A 3 -9.34 -9.72 16.54
C ILE A 3 -10.82 -10.06 16.39
N GLY A 4 -11.59 -9.13 15.83
CA GLY A 4 -13.02 -9.28 15.54
C GLY A 4 -13.94 -9.01 16.74
N HIS A 5 -15.24 -8.87 16.45
CA HIS A 5 -16.25 -8.50 17.45
C HIS A 5 -16.70 -9.64 18.36
N SER A 6 -16.57 -10.88 17.90
CA SER A 6 -17.02 -12.08 18.63
C SER A 6 -15.88 -12.80 19.34
N ASN A 7 -14.80 -12.10 19.68
CA ASN A 7 -13.69 -12.69 20.38
C ASN A 7 -14.01 -12.87 21.87
N PRO A 8 -13.80 -14.07 22.46
CA PRO A 8 -14.11 -14.31 23.88
C PRO A 8 -13.21 -13.59 24.88
N GLY A 9 -12.14 -12.91 24.42
CA GLY A 9 -11.29 -12.07 25.25
C GLY A 9 -10.47 -12.82 26.30
N TYR A 10 -9.98 -14.01 26.00
CA TYR A 10 -9.16 -14.78 26.93
C TYR A 10 -7.85 -14.05 27.26
N LYS A 11 -7.45 -14.11 28.54
CA LYS A 11 -6.14 -13.62 28.98
C LYS A 11 -5.09 -14.70 28.69
N TYR A 12 -4.04 -14.33 28.01
CA TYR A 12 -2.92 -15.23 27.70
C TYR A 12 -1.75 -14.99 28.64
N LEU A 13 -1.08 -16.07 29.05
CA LEU A 13 0.12 -16.07 29.87
C LEU A 13 1.31 -16.55 29.05
N MET A 14 2.44 -15.90 29.22
CA MET A 14 3.74 -16.35 28.73
C MET A 14 4.75 -16.19 29.88
N ASP A 15 5.48 -17.26 30.21
CA ASP A 15 6.44 -17.29 31.34
C ASP A 15 5.85 -16.77 32.66
N ASN A 16 4.63 -17.22 33.01
CA ASN A 16 3.87 -16.78 34.17
C ASN A 16 3.50 -15.29 34.24
N GLN A 17 3.66 -14.55 33.13
CA GLN A 17 3.24 -13.16 33.03
C GLN A 17 2.05 -13.03 32.08
N TYR A 18 1.05 -12.24 32.47
CA TYR A 18 -0.07 -11.92 31.59
C TYR A 18 0.41 -11.02 30.44
N LEU A 19 0.09 -11.42 29.22
CA LEU A 19 0.34 -10.59 28.04
C LEU A 19 -0.58 -9.36 28.09
N GLN A 20 0.02 -8.20 27.82
CA GLN A 20 -0.75 -6.96 27.74
C GLN A 20 -1.69 -6.99 26.54
N GLU A 21 -2.93 -6.60 26.77
CA GLU A 21 -3.90 -6.41 25.68
C GLU A 21 -3.60 -5.11 24.93
N VAL A 22 -3.52 -5.21 23.59
CA VAL A 22 -3.29 -4.07 22.70
C VAL A 22 -4.36 -4.05 21.61
N SER A 23 -4.72 -2.85 21.13
CA SER A 23 -5.68 -2.64 20.05
C SER A 23 -5.05 -2.68 18.67
N ASP A 24 -3.76 -2.41 18.62
CA ASP A 24 -2.95 -2.37 17.39
C ASP A 24 -1.55 -2.92 17.67
N GLU A 25 -0.96 -3.57 16.67
CA GLU A 25 0.36 -4.19 16.78
C GLU A 25 1.10 -4.06 15.44
N ASN A 26 2.41 -3.89 15.52
CA ASN A 26 3.27 -3.83 14.34
C ASN A 26 3.84 -5.22 14.06
N ASP A 27 3.29 -5.90 13.06
CA ASP A 27 3.77 -7.19 12.60
C ASP A 27 4.51 -7.06 11.27
N LEU A 28 5.78 -7.47 11.24
CA LEU A 28 6.66 -7.40 10.07
C LEU A 28 6.66 -6.03 9.36
N GLY A 29 6.49 -4.95 10.13
CA GLY A 29 6.48 -3.59 9.60
C GLY A 29 5.12 -3.09 9.12
N ILE A 30 4.06 -3.88 9.31
CA ILE A 30 2.68 -3.53 9.00
C ILE A 30 1.91 -3.34 10.29
N MET A 31 1.20 -2.22 10.40
CA MET A 31 0.30 -1.94 11.50
C MET A 31 -1.01 -2.70 11.31
N ILE A 32 -1.25 -3.69 12.18
CA ILE A 32 -2.48 -4.47 12.23
C ILE A 32 -3.33 -3.97 13.39
N THR A 33 -4.61 -3.73 13.14
CA THR A 33 -5.57 -3.27 14.15
C THR A 33 -6.58 -4.38 14.47
N SER A 34 -7.17 -4.36 15.67
CA SER A 34 -8.15 -5.36 16.11
C SER A 34 -9.38 -5.45 15.21
N ASP A 35 -9.71 -4.39 14.49
CA ASP A 35 -10.80 -4.33 13.51
C ASP A 35 -10.37 -4.65 12.08
N LEU A 36 -9.10 -5.02 11.87
CA LEU A 36 -8.46 -5.33 10.57
C LEU A 36 -8.60 -4.23 9.51
N LYS A 37 -8.81 -2.97 9.92
CA LYS A 37 -8.86 -1.86 8.96
C LYS A 37 -7.47 -1.38 8.59
N SER A 38 -7.29 -1.03 7.32
CA SER A 38 -6.00 -0.56 6.80
C SER A 38 -5.67 0.91 7.16
N ALA A 39 -6.57 1.65 7.81
CA ALA A 39 -6.41 3.09 8.04
C ALA A 39 -5.14 3.44 8.84
N ALA A 40 -4.82 2.68 9.90
CA ALA A 40 -3.63 2.89 10.71
C ALA A 40 -2.35 2.69 9.87
N GLN A 41 -2.30 1.62 9.08
CA GLN A 41 -1.17 1.35 8.19
C GLN A 41 -1.02 2.44 7.10
N VAL A 42 -2.11 2.92 6.53
CA VAL A 42 -2.09 4.03 5.55
C VAL A 42 -1.47 5.29 6.15
N VAL A 43 -1.83 5.63 7.38
CA VAL A 43 -1.25 6.77 8.11
C VAL A 43 0.25 6.57 8.30
N GLU A 44 0.68 5.41 8.79
CA GLU A 44 2.10 5.13 9.01
C GLU A 44 2.92 5.11 7.72
N ALA A 45 2.43 4.45 6.67
CA ALA A 45 3.05 4.45 5.35
C ALA A 45 3.20 5.89 4.79
N SER A 46 2.14 6.69 4.93
CA SER A 46 2.15 8.09 4.49
C SER A 46 3.13 8.95 5.28
N LYS A 47 3.23 8.76 6.61
CA LYS A 47 4.21 9.46 7.47
C LYS A 47 5.65 9.11 7.06
N LYS A 48 5.97 7.80 6.93
CA LYS A 48 7.30 7.32 6.52
C LYS A 48 7.69 7.88 5.14
N ALA A 49 6.80 7.79 4.16
CA ALA A 49 7.01 8.32 2.83
C ALA A 49 7.18 9.85 2.79
N ASN A 50 6.38 10.59 3.56
CA ASN A 50 6.52 12.05 3.68
C ASN A 50 7.81 12.47 4.37
N ARG A 51 8.30 11.71 5.36
CA ARG A 51 9.61 11.93 5.99
C ARG A 51 10.72 11.76 4.96
N ALA A 52 10.70 10.69 4.16
CA ALA A 52 11.67 10.48 3.08
C ALA A 52 11.64 11.62 2.05
N LEU A 53 10.46 12.09 1.64
CA LEU A 53 10.32 13.27 0.76
C LEU A 53 10.90 14.54 1.40
N GLY A 54 10.71 14.74 2.70
CA GLY A 54 11.30 15.84 3.45
C GLY A 54 12.82 15.80 3.39
N ILE A 55 13.44 14.67 3.69
CA ILE A 55 14.89 14.47 3.61
C ILE A 55 15.40 14.78 2.20
N ILE A 56 14.79 14.21 1.15
CA ILE A 56 15.15 14.47 -0.24
C ILE A 56 15.09 15.98 -0.55
N SER A 57 14.02 16.64 -0.12
CA SER A 57 13.80 18.06 -0.38
C SER A 57 14.88 18.96 0.22
N HIS A 58 15.35 18.63 1.44
CA HIS A 58 16.35 19.41 2.18
C HIS A 58 17.78 19.07 1.81
N THR A 59 18.07 17.78 1.56
CA THR A 59 19.45 17.33 1.34
C THR A 59 19.90 17.55 -0.10
N ILE A 60 19.00 17.35 -1.07
CA ILE A 60 19.36 17.40 -2.49
C ILE A 60 19.32 18.84 -3.01
N LYS A 61 20.48 19.43 -3.23
CA LYS A 61 20.63 20.77 -3.81
C LYS A 61 20.31 20.77 -5.31
N TYR A 62 20.87 19.81 -6.06
CA TYR A 62 20.65 19.68 -7.50
C TYR A 62 19.45 18.78 -7.81
N LYS A 63 18.32 19.41 -8.07
CA LYS A 63 17.02 18.75 -8.26
C LYS A 63 16.74 18.40 -9.73
N SER A 64 17.61 17.60 -10.39
CA SER A 64 17.29 17.12 -11.72
C SER A 64 16.13 16.11 -11.69
N LYS A 65 15.39 16.04 -12.80
CA LYS A 65 14.27 15.09 -12.96
C LYS A 65 14.71 13.64 -12.74
N SER A 66 15.85 13.23 -13.29
CA SER A 66 16.38 11.86 -13.20
C SER A 66 16.75 11.50 -11.75
N VAL A 67 17.47 12.38 -11.06
CA VAL A 67 17.87 12.18 -9.66
C VAL A 67 16.65 12.08 -8.75
N LEU A 68 15.72 13.04 -8.84
CA LEU A 68 14.50 13.02 -8.01
C LEU A 68 13.65 11.77 -8.28
N LEU A 69 13.53 11.35 -9.55
CA LEU A 69 12.77 10.16 -9.92
C LEU A 69 13.41 8.87 -9.36
N SER A 70 14.74 8.76 -9.42
CA SER A 70 15.48 7.65 -8.82
C SER A 70 15.27 7.59 -7.31
N LEU A 71 15.45 8.72 -6.61
CA LEU A 71 15.25 8.81 -5.16
C LEU A 71 13.80 8.51 -4.74
N TYR A 72 12.82 8.98 -5.52
CA TYR A 72 11.42 8.63 -5.26
C TYR A 72 11.19 7.12 -5.37
N LYS A 73 11.70 6.49 -6.44
CA LYS A 73 11.52 5.05 -6.68
C LYS A 73 12.22 4.19 -5.62
N SER A 74 13.36 4.61 -5.09
CA SER A 74 14.17 3.84 -4.13
C SER A 74 13.81 4.13 -2.66
N LEU A 75 13.50 5.37 -2.29
CA LEU A 75 13.35 5.77 -0.89
C LEU A 75 11.91 6.05 -0.47
N VAL A 76 11.06 6.55 -1.38
CA VAL A 76 9.70 6.98 -1.02
C VAL A 76 8.67 5.92 -1.37
N ARG A 77 8.71 5.43 -2.61
CA ARG A 77 7.73 4.48 -3.14
C ARG A 77 7.67 3.16 -2.37
N PRO A 78 8.78 2.57 -1.88
CA PRO A 78 8.71 1.35 -1.09
C PRO A 78 7.82 1.47 0.14
N HIS A 79 7.82 2.61 0.84
CA HIS A 79 6.92 2.83 1.99
C HIS A 79 5.43 2.80 1.62
N LEU A 80 5.09 3.14 0.38
CA LEU A 80 3.71 3.20 -0.12
C LEU A 80 3.23 1.88 -0.75
N GLU A 81 4.16 0.95 -1.03
CA GLU A 81 3.90 -0.27 -1.79
C GLU A 81 4.31 -1.55 -1.06
N TYR A 82 5.03 -1.45 0.07
CA TYR A 82 5.44 -2.63 0.83
C TYR A 82 4.23 -3.42 1.28
N CYS A 83 4.18 -4.71 0.90
CA CYS A 83 3.15 -5.67 1.28
C CYS A 83 1.70 -5.19 1.04
N THR A 84 1.47 -4.41 -0.03
CA THR A 84 0.16 -3.83 -0.35
C THR A 84 -0.99 -4.85 -0.44
N PRO A 85 -0.84 -6.11 -0.88
CA PRO A 85 -1.94 -7.08 -0.87
C PRO A 85 -2.56 -7.30 0.52
N VAL A 86 -1.80 -7.08 1.60
CA VAL A 86 -2.30 -7.24 2.97
C VAL A 86 -3.13 -6.05 3.44
N TRP A 87 -2.78 -4.83 3.03
CA TRP A 87 -3.37 -3.61 3.59
C TRP A 87 -3.91 -2.61 2.55
N SER A 88 -4.08 -3.03 1.30
CA SER A 88 -4.57 -2.14 0.23
C SER A 88 -5.86 -1.41 0.67
N PRO A 89 -5.88 -0.07 0.72
CA PRO A 89 -7.01 0.66 1.28
C PRO A 89 -8.22 0.57 0.39
N HIS A 90 -9.36 0.26 0.99
CA HIS A 90 -10.67 0.24 0.32
C HIS A 90 -11.28 1.65 0.25
N TYR A 91 -11.20 2.41 1.36
CA TYR A 91 -11.88 3.70 1.47
C TYR A 91 -11.20 4.80 0.65
N ALA A 92 -12.01 5.64 0.00
CA ALA A 92 -11.53 6.78 -0.82
C ALA A 92 -10.66 7.76 -0.04
N ARG A 93 -10.95 8.00 1.25
CA ARG A 93 -10.15 8.84 2.16
C ARG A 93 -8.72 8.36 2.24
N ASP A 94 -8.53 7.07 2.45
CA ASP A 94 -7.22 6.45 2.65
C ASP A 94 -6.43 6.38 1.34
N LYS A 95 -7.10 6.02 0.23
CA LYS A 95 -6.53 6.12 -1.12
C LYS A 95 -6.04 7.54 -1.42
N HIS A 96 -6.82 8.55 -1.02
CA HIS A 96 -6.47 9.95 -1.22
C HIS A 96 -5.25 10.37 -0.39
N MET A 97 -5.10 9.87 0.83
CA MET A 97 -3.94 10.14 1.68
C MET A 97 -2.64 9.67 1.02
N LEU A 98 -2.60 8.45 0.49
CA LEU A 98 -1.45 7.94 -0.25
C LEU A 98 -1.19 8.75 -1.53
N LYS A 99 -2.25 9.07 -2.28
CA LYS A 99 -2.16 9.89 -3.50
C LYS A 99 -1.56 11.27 -3.24
N LYS A 100 -1.85 11.90 -2.09
CA LYS A 100 -1.25 13.19 -1.69
C LYS A 100 0.27 13.12 -1.63
N VAL A 101 0.85 12.01 -1.18
CA VAL A 101 2.31 11.83 -1.12
C VAL A 101 2.91 11.86 -2.53
N GLN A 102 2.33 11.11 -3.47
CA GLN A 102 2.78 11.10 -4.86
C GLN A 102 2.57 12.47 -5.54
N HIS A 103 1.48 13.16 -5.23
CA HIS A 103 1.24 14.53 -5.67
C HIS A 103 2.31 15.50 -5.18
N ARG A 104 2.69 15.41 -3.88
CA ARG A 104 3.77 16.21 -3.30
C ARG A 104 5.09 15.98 -4.04
N PHE A 105 5.44 14.71 -4.29
CA PHE A 105 6.64 14.38 -5.07
C PHE A 105 6.61 15.02 -6.46
N THR A 106 5.52 14.86 -7.22
CA THR A 106 5.45 15.40 -8.59
C THR A 106 5.57 16.92 -8.66
N ARG A 107 5.22 17.65 -7.58
CA ARG A 107 5.41 19.11 -7.47
C ARG A 107 6.85 19.51 -7.17
N MET A 108 7.66 18.61 -6.61
CA MET A 108 9.07 18.88 -6.31
C MET A 108 9.94 18.86 -7.58
N VAL A 109 9.46 18.24 -8.66
CA VAL A 109 10.21 18.15 -9.91
C VAL A 109 10.14 19.48 -10.66
N PRO A 110 11.29 20.08 -11.03
CA PRO A 110 11.32 21.35 -11.75
C PRO A 110 10.47 21.33 -13.02
N GLY A 111 9.80 22.43 -13.30
CA GLY A 111 8.96 22.61 -14.49
C GLY A 111 7.61 21.88 -14.48
N MET A 112 7.29 21.15 -13.38
CA MET A 112 6.05 20.37 -13.32
C MET A 112 4.95 20.99 -12.44
N LYS A 113 5.24 22.07 -11.72
CA LYS A 113 4.33 22.61 -10.68
C LYS A 113 2.93 22.88 -11.22
N GLU A 114 2.82 23.52 -12.38
CA GLU A 114 1.55 23.99 -12.97
C GLU A 114 0.83 22.93 -13.81
N LEU A 115 1.46 21.81 -14.12
CA LEU A 115 0.85 20.78 -14.96
C LEU A 115 -0.25 20.00 -14.22
N PRO A 116 -1.27 19.49 -14.92
CA PRO A 116 -2.22 18.53 -14.37
C PRO A 116 -1.55 17.26 -13.87
N TYR A 117 -2.08 16.63 -12.81
CA TYR A 117 -1.48 15.46 -12.18
C TYR A 117 -1.24 14.30 -13.16
N LYS A 118 -2.22 13.97 -13.99
CA LYS A 118 -2.10 12.88 -14.98
C LYS A 118 -0.95 13.15 -15.97
N SER A 119 -0.80 14.40 -16.42
CA SER A 119 0.31 14.80 -17.31
C SER A 119 1.66 14.68 -16.62
N LYS A 120 1.76 15.05 -15.33
CA LYS A 120 2.98 14.86 -14.52
C LYS A 120 3.39 13.39 -14.48
N LEU A 121 2.45 12.49 -14.20
CA LEU A 121 2.73 11.06 -14.13
C LEU A 121 3.21 10.52 -15.49
N LYS A 122 2.53 10.91 -16.59
CA LYS A 122 2.93 10.52 -17.95
C LYS A 122 4.36 10.97 -18.29
N LEU A 123 4.70 12.23 -18.01
CA LEU A 123 6.03 12.79 -18.24
C LEU A 123 7.12 12.15 -17.36
N LEU A 124 6.76 11.66 -16.18
CA LEU A 124 7.66 10.97 -15.26
C LEU A 124 7.75 9.45 -15.52
N GLY A 125 6.92 8.92 -16.40
CA GLY A 125 6.82 7.47 -16.59
C GLY A 125 6.38 6.74 -15.33
N LEU A 126 5.46 7.35 -14.58
CA LEU A 126 4.91 6.81 -13.33
C LEU A 126 3.46 6.42 -13.51
N TRP A 127 3.10 5.28 -12.95
CA TRP A 127 1.73 4.88 -12.75
C TRP A 127 1.16 5.52 -11.48
N THR A 128 -0.15 5.61 -11.39
CA THR A 128 -0.80 5.96 -10.13
C THR A 128 -0.54 4.86 -9.09
N LEU A 129 -0.56 5.22 -7.81
CA LEU A 129 -0.43 4.22 -6.73
C LEU A 129 -1.60 3.22 -6.72
N GLU A 130 -2.76 3.60 -7.22
CA GLU A 130 -3.92 2.71 -7.34
C GLU A 130 -3.70 1.65 -8.42
N GLU A 131 -3.29 2.05 -9.63
CA GLU A 131 -2.94 1.12 -10.71
C GLU A 131 -1.84 0.14 -10.27
N ARG A 132 -0.86 0.62 -9.52
CA ARG A 132 0.23 -0.23 -9.02
C ARG A 132 -0.25 -1.26 -7.99
N ARG A 133 -1.18 -0.88 -7.10
CA ARG A 133 -1.79 -1.81 -6.13
C ARG A 133 -2.64 -2.85 -6.86
N ASN A 134 -3.50 -2.44 -7.77
CA ASN A 134 -4.31 -3.36 -8.57
C ASN A 134 -3.42 -4.37 -9.32
N ARG A 135 -2.28 -3.91 -9.84
CA ARG A 135 -1.30 -4.81 -10.47
C ARG A 135 -0.68 -5.78 -9.47
N ALA A 136 -0.34 -5.34 -8.26
CA ALA A 136 0.22 -6.20 -7.22
C ALA A 136 -0.78 -7.29 -6.83
N ASP A 137 -2.04 -6.94 -6.65
CA ASP A 137 -3.13 -7.87 -6.33
C ASP A 137 -3.32 -8.91 -7.45
N LEU A 138 -3.34 -8.47 -8.71
CA LEU A 138 -3.44 -9.37 -9.87
C LEU A 138 -2.23 -10.31 -9.99
N LEU A 139 -1.03 -9.82 -9.70
CA LEU A 139 0.18 -10.65 -9.70
C LEU A 139 0.14 -11.71 -8.60
N GLU A 140 -0.36 -11.37 -7.41
CA GLU A 140 -0.49 -12.34 -6.32
C GLU A 140 -1.55 -13.40 -6.65
N MET A 141 -2.69 -12.99 -7.18
CA MET A 141 -3.69 -13.92 -7.70
C MET A 141 -3.11 -14.87 -8.76
N PHE A 142 -2.33 -14.34 -9.70
CA PHE A 142 -1.67 -15.15 -10.72
C PHE A 142 -0.69 -16.17 -10.11
N LYS A 143 0.08 -15.77 -9.10
CA LYS A 143 1.01 -16.69 -8.40
C LYS A 143 0.24 -17.81 -7.69
N MET A 144 -0.87 -17.50 -7.02
CA MET A 144 -1.72 -18.50 -6.37
C MET A 144 -2.27 -19.50 -7.41
N LEU A 145 -2.82 -19.00 -8.51
CA LEU A 145 -3.39 -19.83 -9.59
C LEU A 145 -2.36 -20.73 -10.28
N THR A 146 -1.10 -20.27 -10.37
CA THR A 146 -0.01 -21.01 -11.04
C THR A 146 0.85 -21.82 -10.08
N GLY A 147 0.47 -21.93 -8.80
CA GLY A 147 1.25 -22.66 -7.78
C GLY A 147 2.60 -22.04 -7.43
N LYS A 148 2.81 -20.77 -7.73
CA LYS A 148 4.03 -20.01 -7.41
C LYS A 148 3.94 -19.28 -6.07
N SER A 149 2.82 -19.40 -5.37
CA SER A 149 2.61 -18.91 -4.00
C SER A 149 2.54 -20.10 -3.05
N SER A 150 2.97 -19.90 -1.79
CA SER A 150 2.78 -20.88 -0.71
C SER A 150 1.31 -21.05 -0.32
N VAL A 151 0.50 -20.03 -0.60
CA VAL A 151 -0.95 -20.04 -0.36
C VAL A 151 -1.66 -20.55 -1.61
N LYS A 152 -2.47 -21.58 -1.45
CA LYS A 152 -3.28 -22.14 -2.55
C LYS A 152 -4.51 -21.26 -2.81
N PHE A 153 -4.86 -21.08 -4.08
CA PHE A 153 -6.04 -20.30 -4.47
C PHE A 153 -7.32 -20.78 -3.78
N GLU A 154 -7.53 -22.11 -3.77
CA GLU A 154 -8.72 -22.74 -3.21
C GLU A 154 -8.86 -22.57 -1.68
N SER A 155 -7.80 -22.18 -0.96
CA SER A 155 -7.88 -21.90 0.48
C SER A 155 -8.53 -20.54 0.80
N LEU A 156 -8.57 -19.62 -0.16
CA LEU A 156 -9.10 -18.26 0.01
C LEU A 156 -10.27 -17.94 -0.90
N PHE A 157 -10.41 -18.64 -2.02
CA PHE A 157 -11.39 -18.33 -3.06
C PHE A 157 -12.08 -19.57 -3.56
N GLU A 158 -13.37 -19.44 -3.86
CA GLU A 158 -14.15 -20.44 -4.59
C GLU A 158 -14.24 -20.04 -6.06
N ARG A 159 -14.09 -21.02 -6.96
CA ARG A 159 -14.28 -20.78 -8.40
C ARG A 159 -15.78 -20.65 -8.68
N SER A 160 -16.18 -19.54 -9.29
CA SER A 160 -17.55 -19.38 -9.75
C SER A 160 -17.88 -20.40 -10.83
N THR A 161 -18.95 -21.14 -10.65
CA THR A 161 -19.52 -22.05 -11.67
C THR A 161 -20.38 -21.33 -12.70
N LEU A 162 -20.63 -20.01 -12.51
CA LEU A 162 -21.43 -19.22 -13.43
C LEU A 162 -20.60 -18.85 -14.66
N GLU A 163 -20.90 -19.42 -15.80
CA GLU A 163 -20.45 -18.95 -17.11
C GLU A 163 -21.07 -17.57 -17.40
N LYS A 164 -20.38 -16.50 -17.01
CA LYS A 164 -20.73 -15.17 -17.50
C LYS A 164 -20.28 -15.08 -18.96
N LYS A 165 -21.21 -15.13 -19.88
CA LYS A 165 -21.00 -14.76 -21.28
C LYS A 165 -20.67 -13.25 -21.31
N TYR A 166 -19.39 -12.92 -21.38
CA TYR A 166 -18.97 -11.56 -21.73
C TYR A 166 -19.14 -11.39 -23.23
N SER A 167 -20.19 -10.69 -23.68
CA SER A 167 -20.23 -10.18 -25.04
C SER A 167 -19.23 -9.02 -25.12
N ILE A 168 -18.09 -9.26 -25.73
CA ILE A 168 -17.17 -8.18 -26.13
C ILE A 168 -17.78 -7.60 -27.39
N SER A 169 -18.46 -6.46 -27.28
CA SER A 169 -18.80 -5.63 -28.44
C SER A 169 -17.53 -4.87 -28.85
N TYR A 170 -17.04 -5.16 -30.06
CA TYR A 170 -15.94 -4.43 -30.72
C TYR A 170 -16.41 -3.05 -31.18
#